data_478677e689698ed3bca0e9df791bd005
#
_entry.id   478677e689698ed3bca0e9df791bd005
#
_cell.length_a   1.000
_cell.length_b   1.000
_cell.length_c   1.000
_cell.angle_alpha   90.00
_cell.angle_beta   90.00
_cell.angle_gamma   90.00
#
_symmetry.space_group_name_H-M   'P 1'
#
loop_
_entity.id
_entity.type
_entity.pdbx_description
1 polymer ?
#
loop_
_entity_poly.entity_id
_entity_poly.type
_entity_poly.pdbx_seq_one_letter_code
_entity_poly.pdbx_strand_id
1 'polypeptide(L)'
;MGPAKPGNAPDYLNPDPNPLSFPTRPEEVRLRGIQPLTLQQAIELAQRNNRSLQVSRLQLERSRAALRESQAANFPTLSAQTSLGRSQSASGGGGQNNALSQLLGRDTDTDSPVNNTFSASATLSYDIFTSGRRPATIRAAERQLRSDELQVEINQEQLRFDVAGDYYNLQQNDEAVRIQQASVRNNEASLRDTLALERAGLGTRFDVLQSQVQLANARQNLTNAIAQQQISRRQLAQRLSISPAIDLAAADPVDVAGEWNLSLEESIVLALKNRAELEQQLVQREQAQQQRRAALAALRPNVTAQAQYSLADNLNDDIRIGDGYAFQLGANWTIFDGGAAVARARQAEANIAIAEQTFADQSNQVRFAVEQGYANLLSNFENIGTTTQALGQAQEALRLARLRFQAGVGTSTDVINAENALTNAEGNRVNAVIGYNRSLASLQRAVTNLPIATGATAPGLASPRGSTPSSPSVPGTSSPNTAPTPTPTPAPDSSTPNSSPPATQTP
;
A
#
# COMPACT_ATOMS: atom_id res chain seq x y z
N MET A 1 -4.80 30.01 19.80
CA MET A 1 -5.23 28.62 19.70
C MET A 1 -4.38 27.83 20.69
N GLY A 2 -4.99 27.11 21.63
CA GLY A 2 -4.27 26.39 22.68
C GLY A 2 -3.58 25.14 22.11
N PRO A 3 -2.58 24.56 22.86
CA PRO A 3 -1.90 23.36 22.46
C PRO A 3 -2.91 22.21 22.29
N ALA A 4 -2.73 21.41 21.24
CA ALA A 4 -3.56 20.24 20.96
C ALA A 4 -3.55 19.31 22.17
N LYS A 5 -4.72 19.04 22.76
CA LYS A 5 -4.87 18.02 23.79
C LYS A 5 -4.61 16.65 23.16
N PRO A 6 -3.94 15.72 23.87
CA PRO A 6 -3.87 14.34 23.42
C PRO A 6 -5.30 13.77 23.40
N GLY A 7 -5.88 13.64 22.23
CA GLY A 7 -7.25 13.22 21.98
C GLY A 7 -7.50 13.16 20.47
N ASN A 8 -8.67 12.68 20.08
CA ASN A 8 -9.09 12.47 18.70
C ASN A 8 -8.80 13.66 17.79
N ALA A 9 -8.47 13.37 16.54
CA ALA A 9 -8.21 14.39 15.53
C ALA A 9 -9.44 15.32 15.34
N PRO A 10 -9.24 16.65 15.22
CA PRO A 10 -10.32 17.62 15.14
C PRO A 10 -11.22 17.43 13.92
N ASP A 11 -12.55 17.49 14.10
CA ASP A 11 -13.52 17.28 13.02
C ASP A 11 -13.53 18.37 11.96
N TYR A 12 -13.10 19.59 12.28
CA TYR A 12 -13.01 20.69 11.31
C TYR A 12 -11.92 20.50 10.24
N LEU A 13 -11.05 19.49 10.41
CA LEU A 13 -10.04 19.10 9.42
C LEU A 13 -10.62 18.20 8.33
N ASN A 14 -11.84 17.69 8.51
CA ASN A 14 -12.45 16.82 7.50
C ASN A 14 -12.64 17.57 6.18
N PRO A 15 -12.47 16.88 5.02
CA PRO A 15 -12.77 17.46 3.72
C PRO A 15 -14.26 17.70 3.54
N ASP A 16 -14.62 18.43 2.46
CA ASP A 16 -16.00 18.54 2.01
C ASP A 16 -16.61 17.13 1.84
N PRO A 17 -17.83 16.89 2.39
CA PRO A 17 -18.53 15.62 2.22
C PRO A 17 -18.78 15.26 0.75
N ASN A 18 -18.96 16.24 -0.13
CA ASN A 18 -19.11 16.04 -1.56
C ASN A 18 -17.72 15.82 -2.22
N PRO A 19 -17.39 14.61 -2.67
CA PRO A 19 -16.08 14.33 -3.29
C PRO A 19 -15.90 15.03 -4.64
N LEU A 20 -16.94 15.53 -5.26
CA LEU A 20 -16.93 16.25 -6.53
C LEU A 20 -16.87 17.78 -6.34
N SER A 21 -16.92 18.26 -5.09
CA SER A 21 -16.75 19.67 -4.77
C SER A 21 -15.30 20.11 -5.02
N PHE A 22 -15.12 21.21 -5.72
CA PHE A 22 -13.83 21.86 -5.90
C PHE A 22 -13.97 23.37 -5.71
N PRO A 23 -12.92 24.06 -5.19
CA PRO A 23 -12.97 25.48 -4.96
C PRO A 23 -13.09 26.26 -6.29
N THR A 24 -13.99 27.23 -6.32
CA THR A 24 -14.24 28.09 -7.46
C THR A 24 -13.73 29.52 -7.29
N ARG A 25 -13.37 29.90 -6.06
CA ARG A 25 -12.89 31.24 -5.70
C ARG A 25 -11.52 31.18 -5.03
N PRO A 26 -10.63 32.17 -5.27
CA PRO A 26 -9.31 32.22 -4.64
C PRO A 26 -9.35 32.23 -3.11
N GLU A 27 -10.40 32.78 -2.51
CA GLU A 27 -10.59 32.88 -1.05
C GLU A 27 -10.79 31.50 -0.39
N GLU A 28 -11.35 30.55 -1.13
CA GLU A 28 -11.62 29.17 -0.67
C GLU A 28 -10.33 28.34 -0.53
N VAL A 29 -9.27 28.69 -1.28
CA VAL A 29 -7.96 28.04 -1.24
C VAL A 29 -6.94 28.77 -0.36
N ARG A 30 -7.34 29.95 0.21
CA ARG A 30 -6.45 30.74 1.05
C ARG A 30 -6.21 30.05 2.38
N LEU A 31 -4.93 29.90 2.75
CA LEU A 31 -4.54 29.31 4.02
C LEU A 31 -5.01 30.14 5.21
N ARG A 32 -5.75 29.53 6.13
CA ARG A 32 -6.35 30.20 7.30
C ARG A 32 -5.56 30.03 8.59
N GLY A 33 -4.52 29.19 8.62
CA GLY A 33 -3.71 28.96 9.80
C GLY A 33 -2.90 27.69 9.72
N ILE A 34 -1.98 27.52 10.68
CA ILE A 34 -1.17 26.33 10.84
C ILE A 34 -1.74 25.53 12.00
N GLN A 35 -2.05 24.26 11.75
CA GLN A 35 -2.54 23.32 12.77
C GLN A 35 -1.44 22.34 13.14
N PRO A 36 -0.96 22.34 14.39
CA PRO A 36 -0.05 21.29 14.85
C PRO A 36 -0.82 19.98 15.04
N LEU A 37 -0.26 18.90 14.52
CA LEU A 37 -0.78 17.52 14.63
C LEU A 37 0.29 16.60 15.18
N THR A 38 -0.11 15.63 16.01
CA THR A 38 0.74 14.50 16.40
C THR A 38 0.69 13.42 15.32
N LEU A 39 1.68 12.52 15.30
CA LEU A 39 1.72 11.38 14.37
C LEU A 39 0.44 10.53 14.50
N GLN A 40 -0.02 10.27 15.72
CA GLN A 40 -1.22 9.48 15.93
C GLN A 40 -2.47 10.14 15.35
N GLN A 41 -2.63 11.45 15.54
CA GLN A 41 -3.74 12.22 14.94
C GLN A 41 -3.67 12.24 13.42
N ALA A 42 -2.45 12.33 12.86
CA ALA A 42 -2.26 12.26 11.41
C ALA A 42 -2.69 10.89 10.85
N ILE A 43 -2.30 9.79 11.51
CA ILE A 43 -2.71 8.44 11.12
C ILE A 43 -4.24 8.28 11.20
N GLU A 44 -4.87 8.74 12.28
CA GLU A 44 -6.32 8.68 12.44
C GLU A 44 -7.06 9.46 11.34
N LEU A 45 -6.63 10.70 11.05
CA LEU A 45 -7.16 11.51 9.97
C LEU A 45 -7.04 10.84 8.62
N ALA A 46 -5.90 10.24 8.33
CA ALA A 46 -5.68 9.51 7.09
C ALA A 46 -6.62 8.31 6.96
N GLN A 47 -6.75 7.49 8.00
CA GLN A 47 -7.65 6.32 8.00
C GLN A 47 -9.12 6.71 7.81
N ARG A 48 -9.52 7.90 8.28
CA ARG A 48 -10.87 8.43 8.15
C ARG A 48 -11.12 9.06 6.78
N ASN A 49 -10.17 9.84 6.26
CA ASN A 49 -10.40 10.76 5.14
C ASN A 49 -9.71 10.33 3.83
N ASN A 50 -8.69 9.45 3.87
CA ASN A 50 -7.90 9.13 2.68
C ASN A 50 -8.76 8.52 1.57
N ARG A 51 -8.74 9.16 0.39
CA ARG A 51 -9.59 8.78 -0.75
C ARG A 51 -9.22 7.40 -1.33
N SER A 52 -7.93 7.05 -1.34
CA SER A 52 -7.51 5.73 -1.84
C SER A 52 -8.03 4.60 -0.96
N LEU A 53 -8.02 4.78 0.37
CA LEU A 53 -8.59 3.82 1.30
C LEU A 53 -10.11 3.72 1.16
N GLN A 54 -10.81 4.85 0.92
CA GLN A 54 -12.25 4.84 0.64
C GLN A 54 -12.57 4.09 -0.65
N VAL A 55 -11.77 4.28 -1.73
CA VAL A 55 -11.89 3.51 -2.97
C VAL A 55 -11.75 2.01 -2.71
N SER A 56 -10.76 1.59 -1.91
CA SER A 56 -10.58 0.18 -1.55
C SER A 56 -11.79 -0.39 -0.79
N ARG A 57 -12.39 0.38 0.13
CA ARG A 57 -13.60 -0.02 0.84
C ARG A 57 -14.81 -0.14 -0.09
N LEU A 58 -14.96 0.76 -1.07
CA LEU A 58 -16.01 0.66 -2.09
C LEU A 58 -15.80 -0.54 -3.02
N GLN A 59 -14.54 -0.89 -3.33
CA GLN A 59 -14.22 -2.12 -4.07
C GLN A 59 -14.62 -3.36 -3.28
N LEU A 60 -14.41 -3.37 -1.97
CA LEU A 60 -14.89 -4.43 -1.08
C LEU A 60 -16.42 -4.54 -1.08
N GLU A 61 -17.15 -3.40 -1.02
CA GLU A 61 -18.62 -3.41 -1.14
C GLU A 61 -19.10 -3.96 -2.48
N ARG A 62 -18.41 -3.60 -3.58
CA ARG A 62 -18.67 -4.18 -4.91
C ARG A 62 -18.47 -5.70 -4.91
N SER A 63 -17.42 -6.20 -4.27
CA SER A 63 -17.15 -7.63 -4.17
C SER A 63 -18.20 -8.36 -3.32
N ARG A 64 -18.69 -7.73 -2.24
CA ARG A 64 -19.83 -8.25 -1.47
C ARG A 64 -21.10 -8.35 -2.30
N ALA A 65 -21.37 -7.37 -3.15
CA ALA A 65 -22.50 -7.40 -4.06
C ALA A 65 -22.34 -8.52 -5.12
N ALA A 66 -21.13 -8.71 -5.68
CA ALA A 66 -20.80 -9.77 -6.62
C ALA A 66 -20.95 -11.17 -6.01
N LEU A 67 -20.61 -11.34 -4.71
CA LEU A 67 -20.90 -12.59 -4.00
C LEU A 67 -22.42 -12.84 -3.89
N ARG A 68 -23.21 -11.82 -3.54
CA ARG A 68 -24.69 -11.96 -3.49
C ARG A 68 -25.28 -12.28 -4.86
N GLU A 69 -24.76 -11.66 -5.93
CA GLU A 69 -25.11 -12.00 -7.31
C GLU A 69 -24.80 -13.47 -7.62
N SER A 70 -23.61 -13.96 -7.26
CA SER A 70 -23.26 -15.37 -7.43
C SER A 70 -24.16 -16.31 -6.61
N GLN A 71 -24.56 -15.91 -5.40
CA GLN A 71 -25.45 -16.64 -4.51
C GLN A 71 -26.90 -16.65 -5.03
N ALA A 72 -27.31 -15.62 -5.79
CA ALA A 72 -28.63 -15.56 -6.42
C ALA A 72 -28.88 -16.73 -7.37
N ALA A 73 -27.84 -17.37 -7.92
CA ALA A 73 -27.96 -18.61 -8.69
C ALA A 73 -28.54 -19.80 -7.90
N ASN A 74 -28.67 -19.69 -6.56
CA ASN A 74 -29.39 -20.70 -5.75
C ASN A 74 -30.91 -20.55 -5.80
N PHE A 75 -31.44 -19.51 -6.40
CA PHE A 75 -32.87 -19.22 -6.49
C PHE A 75 -33.33 -19.31 -7.94
N PRO A 76 -34.63 -19.60 -8.19
CA PRO A 76 -35.18 -19.55 -9.51
C PRO A 76 -35.25 -18.12 -10.06
N THR A 77 -35.13 -17.97 -11.37
CA THR A 77 -35.32 -16.74 -12.10
C THR A 77 -36.71 -16.69 -12.73
N LEU A 78 -37.42 -15.58 -12.53
CA LEU A 78 -38.68 -15.29 -13.19
C LEU A 78 -38.46 -14.22 -14.26
N SER A 79 -38.77 -14.53 -15.51
CA SER A 79 -38.68 -13.58 -16.62
C SER A 79 -40.06 -13.43 -17.27
N ALA A 80 -40.40 -12.21 -17.68
CA ALA A 80 -41.59 -11.95 -18.48
C ALA A 80 -41.14 -11.31 -19.79
N GLN A 81 -41.76 -11.81 -20.89
CA GLN A 81 -41.50 -11.31 -22.22
C GLN A 81 -42.83 -11.07 -22.93
N THR A 82 -42.96 -9.96 -23.65
CA THR A 82 -44.07 -9.68 -24.53
C THR A 82 -43.54 -9.32 -25.91
N SER A 83 -44.21 -9.78 -26.93
CA SER A 83 -43.88 -9.45 -28.31
C SER A 83 -45.12 -9.21 -29.16
N LEU A 84 -45.03 -8.23 -30.03
CA LEU A 84 -46.00 -7.97 -31.09
C LEU A 84 -45.26 -8.14 -32.43
N GLY A 85 -45.70 -9.13 -33.21
CA GLY A 85 -45.04 -9.47 -34.46
C GLY A 85 -45.98 -9.26 -35.64
N ARG A 86 -45.48 -8.75 -36.76
CA ARG A 86 -46.11 -8.80 -38.06
C ARG A 86 -45.18 -9.55 -38.99
N SER A 87 -45.65 -10.71 -39.48
CA SER A 87 -44.89 -11.51 -40.42
C SER A 87 -45.69 -11.76 -41.68
N GLN A 88 -45.06 -11.64 -42.82
CA GLN A 88 -45.58 -12.07 -44.09
C GLN A 88 -44.58 -13.06 -44.64
N SER A 89 -44.99 -14.29 -44.77
CA SER A 89 -44.16 -15.33 -45.38
C SER A 89 -44.12 -15.09 -46.88
N ALA A 90 -42.95 -14.81 -47.43
CA ALA A 90 -42.77 -14.83 -48.89
C ALA A 90 -43.01 -16.29 -49.32
N SER A 91 -44.09 -16.55 -50.03
CA SER A 91 -44.37 -17.84 -50.64
C SER A 91 -43.33 -18.11 -51.72
N GLY A 92 -42.12 -18.48 -51.31
CA GLY A 92 -41.10 -19.02 -52.21
C GLY A 92 -41.43 -20.50 -52.44
N GLY A 93 -41.98 -20.80 -53.53
CA GLY A 93 -42.37 -22.19 -53.91
C GLY A 93 -41.19 -23.16 -53.72
N GLY A 94 -41.40 -24.16 -52.90
CA GLY A 94 -40.47 -25.24 -52.61
C GLY A 94 -41.12 -26.46 -51.95
N GLY A 95 -42.32 -26.74 -52.28
CA GLY A 95 -42.94 -28.01 -51.90
C GLY A 95 -43.38 -28.80 -53.14
N GLN A 96 -42.99 -30.05 -53.21
CA GLN A 96 -43.37 -31.02 -54.28
C GLN A 96 -44.89 -31.09 -54.57
N ASN A 97 -45.76 -30.50 -53.75
CA ASN A 97 -47.19 -30.45 -53.89
C ASN A 97 -47.69 -29.35 -54.86
N ASN A 98 -46.85 -28.32 -55.13
CA ASN A 98 -47.28 -27.24 -56.05
C ASN A 98 -47.26 -27.66 -57.52
N ALA A 99 -46.39 -28.59 -57.88
CA ALA A 99 -46.35 -29.11 -59.25
C ALA A 99 -47.63 -29.91 -59.61
N LEU A 100 -48.22 -30.59 -58.63
CA LEU A 100 -49.45 -31.36 -58.84
C LEU A 100 -50.69 -30.46 -58.85
N SER A 101 -50.74 -29.40 -58.06
CA SER A 101 -51.81 -28.40 -58.05
C SER A 101 -51.82 -27.54 -59.32
N GLN A 102 -50.64 -27.21 -59.87
CA GLN A 102 -50.51 -26.51 -61.16
C GLN A 102 -50.98 -27.42 -62.36
N LEU A 103 -50.71 -28.75 -62.26
CA LEU A 103 -51.14 -29.70 -63.30
C LEU A 103 -52.63 -29.93 -63.26
N LEU A 104 -53.30 -29.69 -62.12
CA LEU A 104 -54.75 -29.88 -61.91
C LEU A 104 -55.55 -28.58 -62.15
N GLY A 105 -54.90 -27.48 -62.63
CA GLY A 105 -55.58 -26.23 -62.98
C GLY A 105 -56.24 -25.51 -61.79
N ARG A 106 -55.80 -25.75 -60.58
CA ARG A 106 -56.22 -24.98 -59.39
C ARG A 106 -55.32 -23.74 -59.31
N ASP A 107 -55.87 -22.56 -59.65
CA ASP A 107 -55.33 -21.32 -59.30
C ASP A 107 -55.22 -21.23 -57.74
N THR A 108 -54.04 -21.48 -57.23
CA THR A 108 -53.77 -21.13 -55.84
C THR A 108 -53.48 -19.66 -55.84
N ASP A 109 -54.49 -18.86 -55.50
CA ASP A 109 -54.31 -17.47 -55.11
C ASP A 109 -53.29 -17.45 -53.99
N THR A 110 -52.03 -17.05 -54.32
CA THR A 110 -50.93 -17.00 -53.39
C THR A 110 -50.90 -15.63 -52.73
N ASP A 111 -52.01 -15.20 -52.15
CA ASP A 111 -52.00 -14.12 -51.19
C ASP A 111 -51.35 -14.67 -49.91
N SER A 112 -50.07 -14.35 -49.73
CA SER A 112 -49.35 -14.71 -48.52
C SER A 112 -49.99 -14.01 -47.34
N PRO A 113 -50.69 -14.71 -46.45
CA PRO A 113 -51.40 -14.05 -45.37
C PRO A 113 -50.42 -13.31 -44.47
N VAL A 114 -50.70 -12.02 -44.29
CA VAL A 114 -50.01 -11.21 -43.24
C VAL A 114 -50.52 -11.73 -41.90
N ASN A 115 -49.60 -12.20 -41.06
CA ASN A 115 -49.91 -12.70 -39.75
C ASN A 115 -49.48 -11.68 -38.68
N ASN A 116 -50.42 -11.11 -37.98
CA ASN A 116 -50.19 -10.22 -36.84
C ASN A 116 -50.37 -11.05 -35.56
N THR A 117 -49.30 -11.22 -34.80
CA THR A 117 -49.31 -12.06 -33.58
C THR A 117 -49.00 -11.24 -32.38
N PHE A 118 -49.76 -11.42 -31.33
CA PHE A 118 -49.41 -10.98 -29.98
C PHE A 118 -49.01 -12.20 -29.15
N SER A 119 -47.90 -12.12 -28.44
CA SER A 119 -47.53 -13.12 -27.44
C SER A 119 -47.00 -12.49 -26.19
N ALA A 120 -47.39 -13.00 -25.04
CA ALA A 120 -46.81 -12.68 -23.75
C ALA A 120 -46.51 -13.96 -22.99
N SER A 121 -45.38 -14.06 -22.33
CA SER A 121 -45.01 -15.23 -21.53
C SER A 121 -44.32 -14.85 -20.25
N ALA A 122 -44.61 -15.62 -19.20
CA ALA A 122 -43.85 -15.57 -17.94
C ALA A 122 -43.18 -16.96 -17.74
N THR A 123 -41.86 -16.96 -17.59
CA THR A 123 -41.06 -18.18 -17.45
C THR A 123 -40.30 -18.15 -16.11
N LEU A 124 -40.57 -19.15 -15.27
CA LEU A 124 -39.81 -19.49 -14.07
C LEU A 124 -38.80 -20.58 -14.44
N SER A 125 -37.48 -20.27 -14.27
CA SER A 125 -36.41 -21.21 -14.59
C SER A 125 -35.53 -21.43 -13.36
N TYR A 126 -35.18 -22.71 -13.10
CA TYR A 126 -34.32 -23.10 -11.99
C TYR A 126 -33.39 -24.24 -12.40
N ASP A 127 -32.07 -24.01 -12.22
CA ASP A 127 -31.06 -25.05 -12.38
C ASP A 127 -31.06 -25.97 -11.15
N ILE A 128 -31.73 -27.12 -11.21
CA ILE A 128 -31.81 -28.07 -10.09
C ILE A 128 -30.42 -28.67 -9.79
N PHE A 129 -29.71 -29.05 -10.86
CA PHE A 129 -28.41 -29.71 -10.77
C PHE A 129 -27.43 -29.14 -11.77
N THR A 130 -26.23 -28.70 -11.30
CA THR A 130 -25.23 -28.02 -12.11
C THR A 130 -23.88 -28.73 -12.11
N SER A 131 -23.83 -30.01 -11.74
CA SER A 131 -22.63 -30.85 -11.68
C SER A 131 -21.46 -30.23 -10.90
N GLY A 132 -21.77 -29.40 -9.90
CA GLY A 132 -20.76 -28.70 -9.06
C GLY A 132 -20.33 -27.32 -9.59
N ARG A 133 -20.84 -26.87 -10.76
CA ARG A 133 -20.51 -25.53 -11.29
C ARG A 133 -20.97 -24.43 -10.36
N ARG A 134 -22.24 -24.41 -9.91
CA ARG A 134 -22.79 -23.39 -9.01
C ARG A 134 -22.00 -23.25 -7.71
N PRO A 135 -21.78 -24.32 -6.90
CA PRO A 135 -21.02 -24.18 -5.66
C PRO A 135 -19.55 -23.78 -5.89
N ALA A 136 -18.95 -24.18 -7.02
CA ALA A 136 -17.60 -23.75 -7.36
C ALA A 136 -17.53 -22.25 -7.70
N THR A 137 -18.52 -21.73 -8.45
CA THR A 137 -18.60 -20.28 -8.76
C THR A 137 -18.83 -19.45 -7.50
N ILE A 138 -19.74 -19.88 -6.62
CA ILE A 138 -20.00 -19.19 -5.35
C ILE A 138 -18.74 -19.17 -4.47
N ARG A 139 -18.05 -20.31 -4.33
CA ARG A 139 -16.80 -20.37 -3.58
C ARG A 139 -15.68 -19.51 -4.20
N ALA A 140 -15.61 -19.44 -5.53
CA ALA A 140 -14.68 -18.54 -6.19
C ALA A 140 -14.97 -17.07 -5.84
N ALA A 141 -16.25 -16.67 -5.80
CA ALA A 141 -16.67 -15.33 -5.38
C ALA A 141 -16.39 -15.06 -3.88
N GLU A 142 -16.57 -16.08 -3.01
CA GLU A 142 -16.20 -16.00 -1.60
C GLU A 142 -14.69 -15.76 -1.41
N ARG A 143 -13.85 -16.47 -2.18
CA ARG A 143 -12.40 -16.26 -2.15
C ARG A 143 -11.99 -14.90 -2.71
N GLN A 144 -12.68 -14.42 -3.76
CA GLN A 144 -12.47 -13.05 -4.25
C GLN A 144 -12.80 -12.01 -3.17
N LEU A 145 -13.93 -12.17 -2.47
CA LEU A 145 -14.30 -11.29 -1.36
C LEU A 145 -13.20 -11.28 -0.27
N ARG A 146 -12.69 -12.47 0.12
CA ARG A 146 -11.60 -12.55 1.11
C ARG A 146 -10.32 -11.87 0.62
N SER A 147 -9.98 -12.03 -0.66
CA SER A 147 -8.83 -11.32 -1.27
C SER A 147 -8.99 -9.80 -1.20
N ASP A 148 -10.21 -9.28 -1.43
CA ASP A 148 -10.49 -7.85 -1.37
C ASP A 148 -10.53 -7.31 0.08
N GLU A 149 -10.93 -8.13 1.07
CA GLU A 149 -10.80 -7.82 2.49
C GLU A 149 -9.33 -7.63 2.88
N LEU A 150 -8.48 -8.59 2.49
CA LEU A 150 -7.02 -8.51 2.71
C LEU A 150 -6.40 -7.32 1.99
N GLN A 151 -6.90 -6.97 0.79
CA GLN A 151 -6.42 -5.79 0.07
C GLN A 151 -6.73 -4.49 0.81
N VAL A 152 -7.89 -4.37 1.47
CA VAL A 152 -8.20 -3.22 2.32
C VAL A 152 -7.23 -3.14 3.51
N GLU A 153 -6.91 -4.28 4.13
CA GLU A 153 -5.95 -4.37 5.22
C GLU A 153 -4.55 -3.94 4.77
N ILE A 154 -4.06 -4.48 3.64
CA ILE A 154 -2.78 -4.10 3.03
C ILE A 154 -2.72 -2.59 2.77
N ASN A 155 -3.77 -2.01 2.17
CA ASN A 155 -3.83 -0.60 1.85
C ASN A 155 -3.89 0.29 3.11
N GLN A 156 -4.55 -0.18 4.16
CA GLN A 156 -4.62 0.52 5.44
C GLN A 156 -3.25 0.57 6.14
N GLU A 157 -2.53 -0.55 6.16
CA GLU A 157 -1.19 -0.62 6.75
C GLU A 157 -0.16 0.15 5.92
N GLN A 158 -0.27 0.10 4.60
CA GLN A 158 0.57 0.92 3.72
C GLN A 158 0.31 2.41 3.94
N LEU A 159 -0.95 2.82 4.06
CA LEU A 159 -1.30 4.20 4.35
C LEU A 159 -0.71 4.70 5.68
N ARG A 160 -0.74 3.85 6.72
CA ARG A 160 -0.09 4.18 8.02
C ARG A 160 1.40 4.43 7.87
N PHE A 161 2.08 3.55 7.16
CA PHE A 161 3.51 3.67 6.88
C PHE A 161 3.82 4.94 6.09
N ASP A 162 3.06 5.21 5.03
CA ASP A 162 3.23 6.40 4.20
C ASP A 162 3.01 7.70 4.98
N VAL A 163 1.96 7.74 5.83
CA VAL A 163 1.68 8.89 6.71
C VAL A 163 2.81 9.12 7.70
N ALA A 164 3.33 8.05 8.31
CA ALA A 164 4.46 8.15 9.20
C ALA A 164 5.70 8.70 8.47
N GLY A 165 5.96 8.22 7.25
CA GLY A 165 7.03 8.71 6.39
C GLY A 165 6.90 10.20 6.06
N ASP A 166 5.71 10.65 5.62
CA ASP A 166 5.42 12.05 5.30
C ASP A 166 5.49 12.95 6.56
N TYR A 167 5.03 12.43 7.71
CA TYR A 167 5.11 13.14 9.00
C TYR A 167 6.56 13.34 9.46
N TYR A 168 7.39 12.31 9.43
CA TYR A 168 8.80 12.40 9.75
C TYR A 168 9.57 13.29 8.75
N ASN A 169 9.14 13.31 7.49
CA ASN A 169 9.67 14.23 6.49
C ASN A 169 9.34 15.70 6.84
N LEU A 170 8.12 15.95 7.32
CA LEU A 170 7.73 17.27 7.80
C LEU A 170 8.55 17.69 9.03
N GLN A 171 8.70 16.80 10.03
CA GLN A 171 9.56 17.09 11.21
C GLN A 171 10.98 17.43 10.80
N GLN A 172 11.59 16.67 9.87
CA GLN A 172 12.93 16.93 9.35
C GLN A 172 13.04 18.32 8.72
N ASN A 173 12.04 18.73 7.93
CA ASN A 173 12.03 20.03 7.26
C ASN A 173 11.71 21.18 8.24
N ASP A 174 10.89 20.96 9.26
CA ASP A 174 10.67 21.94 10.34
C ASP A 174 11.98 22.21 11.11
N GLU A 175 12.74 21.15 11.45
CA GLU A 175 14.06 21.28 12.08
C GLU A 175 15.11 21.89 11.15
N ALA A 176 15.09 21.56 9.85
CA ALA A 176 15.99 22.17 8.88
C ALA A 176 15.81 23.69 8.82
N VAL A 177 14.57 24.18 8.84
CA VAL A 177 14.30 25.65 8.92
C VAL A 177 14.85 26.23 10.21
N ARG A 178 14.66 25.58 11.37
CA ARG A 178 15.20 26.03 12.67
C ARG A 178 16.72 26.14 12.63
N ILE A 179 17.41 25.11 12.09
CA ILE A 179 18.86 25.05 11.93
C ILE A 179 19.35 26.18 11.01
N GLN A 180 18.74 26.37 9.85
CA GLN A 180 19.12 27.42 8.91
C GLN A 180 18.87 28.84 9.48
N GLN A 181 17.80 29.04 10.26
CA GLN A 181 17.58 30.28 10.99
C GLN A 181 18.69 30.54 12.01
N ALA A 182 19.17 29.51 12.73
CA ALA A 182 20.27 29.61 13.64
C ALA A 182 21.58 29.95 12.90
N SER A 183 21.83 29.31 11.75
CA SER A 183 22.97 29.60 10.87
C SER A 183 22.97 31.06 10.40
N VAL A 184 21.83 31.60 9.95
CA VAL A 184 21.71 33.01 9.56
C VAL A 184 22.05 33.91 10.74
N ARG A 185 21.52 33.68 11.95
CA ARG A 185 21.84 34.47 13.16
C ARG A 185 23.32 34.39 13.50
N ASN A 186 23.96 33.26 13.40
CA ASN A 186 25.37 33.05 13.62
C ASN A 186 26.22 33.88 12.62
N ASN A 187 25.92 33.77 11.33
CA ASN A 187 26.62 34.53 10.28
C ASN A 187 26.38 36.05 10.38
N GLU A 188 25.22 36.50 10.86
CA GLU A 188 24.98 37.91 11.17
C GLU A 188 25.83 38.40 12.36
N ALA A 189 26.05 37.54 13.36
CA ALA A 189 26.96 37.86 14.46
C ALA A 189 28.43 37.97 13.98
N SER A 190 28.88 36.96 13.20
CA SER A 190 30.23 36.95 12.63
C SER A 190 30.50 38.17 11.72
N LEU A 191 29.52 38.57 10.91
CA LEU A 191 29.64 39.79 10.09
C LEU A 191 29.75 41.06 10.97
N ARG A 192 29.01 41.16 12.08
CA ARG A 192 29.13 42.28 13.00
C ARG A 192 30.53 42.32 13.63
N ASP A 193 31.07 41.17 14.06
CA ASP A 193 32.40 41.06 14.65
C ASP A 193 33.49 41.45 13.64
N THR A 194 33.45 40.96 12.39
CA THR A 194 34.41 41.32 11.34
C THR A 194 34.36 42.81 10.99
N LEU A 195 33.17 43.42 10.92
CA LEU A 195 33.02 44.88 10.71
C LEU A 195 33.57 45.69 11.87
N ALA A 196 33.42 45.23 13.10
CA ALA A 196 33.98 45.92 14.29
C ALA A 196 35.51 45.87 14.28
N LEU A 197 36.11 44.73 13.96
CA LEU A 197 37.55 44.55 13.83
C LEU A 197 38.15 45.37 12.66
N GLU A 198 37.48 45.43 11.50
CA GLU A 198 37.88 46.28 10.37
C GLU A 198 37.95 47.77 10.80
N ARG A 199 36.88 48.25 11.47
CA ARG A 199 36.85 49.65 11.98
C ARG A 199 37.91 49.94 13.00
N ALA A 200 38.30 48.98 13.83
CA ALA A 200 39.39 49.09 14.78
C ALA A 200 40.78 48.92 14.14
N GLY A 201 40.88 48.67 12.85
CA GLY A 201 42.15 48.43 12.14
C GLY A 201 42.80 47.07 12.47
N LEU A 202 42.06 46.16 13.12
CA LEU A 202 42.52 44.83 13.54
C LEU A 202 42.06 43.70 12.59
N GLY A 203 41.17 44.00 11.65
CA GLY A 203 40.67 43.09 10.64
C GLY A 203 40.86 43.62 9.21
N THR A 204 40.68 42.76 8.22
CA THR A 204 40.83 43.11 6.81
C THR A 204 39.50 43.31 6.11
N ARG A 205 39.49 44.11 5.05
CA ARG A 205 38.30 44.23 4.15
C ARG A 205 37.91 42.88 3.52
N PHE A 206 38.89 42.00 3.32
CA PHE A 206 38.66 40.65 2.79
C PHE A 206 37.79 39.83 3.74
N ASP A 207 38.06 39.87 5.05
CA ASP A 207 37.27 39.12 6.07
C ASP A 207 35.81 39.58 6.07
N VAL A 208 35.57 40.90 5.93
CA VAL A 208 34.20 41.43 5.83
C VAL A 208 33.48 40.93 4.57
N LEU A 209 34.14 40.98 3.42
CA LEU A 209 33.55 40.47 2.17
C LEU A 209 33.27 38.99 2.24
N GLN A 210 34.16 38.20 2.84
CA GLN A 210 33.98 36.77 3.06
C GLN A 210 32.76 36.49 3.97
N SER A 211 32.61 37.20 5.08
CA SER A 211 31.47 37.09 5.99
C SER A 211 30.15 37.52 5.31
N GLN A 212 30.17 38.52 4.43
CA GLN A 212 28.99 38.91 3.64
C GLN A 212 28.56 37.81 2.68
N VAL A 213 29.50 37.14 2.01
CA VAL A 213 29.21 36.00 1.13
C VAL A 213 28.59 34.84 1.93
N GLN A 214 29.16 34.52 3.12
CA GLN A 214 28.61 33.45 3.97
C GLN A 214 27.20 33.76 4.46
N LEU A 215 26.94 35.02 4.87
CA LEU A 215 25.57 35.43 5.22
C LEU A 215 24.61 35.33 4.05
N ALA A 216 25.03 35.72 2.83
CA ALA A 216 24.20 35.58 1.65
C ALA A 216 23.88 34.11 1.35
N ASN A 217 24.85 33.19 1.45
CA ASN A 217 24.67 31.76 1.31
C ASN A 217 23.72 31.18 2.39
N ALA A 218 23.89 31.58 3.65
CA ALA A 218 23.01 31.15 4.74
C ALA A 218 21.56 31.60 4.54
N ARG A 219 21.33 32.81 4.03
CA ARG A 219 19.98 33.30 3.68
C ARG A 219 19.37 32.54 2.51
N GLN A 220 20.18 32.21 1.50
CA GLN A 220 19.72 31.35 0.38
C GLN A 220 19.31 29.96 0.88
N ASN A 221 20.12 29.34 1.74
CA ASN A 221 19.83 28.03 2.33
C ASN A 221 18.53 28.07 3.16
N LEU A 222 18.32 29.14 3.93
CA LEU A 222 17.08 29.34 4.69
C LEU A 222 15.87 29.44 3.76
N THR A 223 15.97 30.19 2.66
CA THR A 223 14.90 30.32 1.67
C THR A 223 14.54 28.96 1.08
N ASN A 224 15.55 28.15 0.73
CA ASN A 224 15.34 26.80 0.21
C ASN A 224 14.70 25.87 1.27
N ALA A 225 15.13 25.95 2.52
CA ALA A 225 14.56 25.16 3.62
C ALA A 225 13.07 25.51 3.87
N ILE A 226 12.73 26.81 3.84
CA ILE A 226 11.32 27.26 3.96
C ILE A 226 10.48 26.72 2.80
N ALA A 227 10.98 26.76 1.56
CA ALA A 227 10.26 26.21 0.42
C ALA A 227 10.03 24.71 0.58
N GLN A 228 11.05 23.94 1.00
CA GLN A 228 10.94 22.50 1.22
C GLN A 228 9.98 22.15 2.38
N GLN A 229 9.97 22.95 3.44
CA GLN A 229 9.01 22.85 4.54
C GLN A 229 7.56 23.04 4.03
N GLN A 230 7.31 24.05 3.19
CA GLN A 230 5.99 24.29 2.63
C GLN A 230 5.54 23.12 1.73
N ILE A 231 6.45 22.57 0.94
CA ILE A 231 6.17 21.40 0.10
C ILE A 231 5.78 20.19 0.96
N SER A 232 6.55 19.88 2.01
CA SER A 232 6.26 18.73 2.88
C SER A 232 4.96 18.91 3.67
N ARG A 233 4.59 20.13 4.07
CA ARG A 233 3.29 20.42 4.67
C ARG A 233 2.14 20.12 3.71
N ARG A 234 2.26 20.53 2.44
CA ARG A 234 1.25 20.24 1.43
C ARG A 234 1.18 18.76 1.07
N GLN A 235 2.31 18.06 1.03
CA GLN A 235 2.38 16.62 0.79
C GLN A 235 1.65 15.84 1.89
N LEU A 236 1.91 16.16 3.16
CA LEU A 236 1.18 15.55 4.28
C LEU A 236 -0.31 15.88 4.22
N ALA A 237 -0.70 17.13 3.96
CA ALA A 237 -2.10 17.55 3.83
C ALA A 237 -2.83 16.78 2.71
N GLN A 238 -2.17 16.57 1.57
CA GLN A 238 -2.67 15.75 0.46
C GLN A 238 -2.88 14.28 0.91
N ARG A 239 -1.90 13.69 1.58
CA ARG A 239 -1.98 12.30 2.08
C ARG A 239 -3.13 12.12 3.05
N LEU A 240 -3.34 13.08 3.95
CA LEU A 240 -4.44 13.08 4.91
C LEU A 240 -5.78 13.39 4.26
N SER A 241 -5.81 13.87 3.01
CA SER A 241 -7.02 14.31 2.31
C SER A 241 -7.86 15.30 3.14
N ILE A 242 -7.21 16.24 3.80
CA ILE A 242 -7.87 17.27 4.62
C ILE A 242 -8.26 18.50 3.80
N SER A 243 -9.00 19.44 4.41
CA SER A 243 -9.37 20.71 3.79
C SER A 243 -8.14 21.47 3.26
N PRO A 244 -8.15 21.93 2.00
CA PRO A 244 -7.01 22.62 1.37
C PRO A 244 -6.66 23.97 2.02
N ALA A 245 -7.57 24.54 2.81
CA ALA A 245 -7.41 25.85 3.47
C ALA A 245 -6.56 25.80 4.75
N ILE A 246 -6.13 24.62 5.20
CA ILE A 246 -5.40 24.44 6.46
C ILE A 246 -3.97 24.02 6.15
N ASP A 247 -3.00 24.65 6.85
CA ASP A 247 -1.60 24.24 6.86
C ASP A 247 -1.28 23.38 8.08
N LEU A 248 -0.27 22.51 7.97
CA LEU A 248 0.08 21.56 9.01
C LEU A 248 1.48 21.85 9.58
N ALA A 249 1.67 21.53 10.86
CA ALA A 249 2.98 21.44 11.49
C ALA A 249 3.06 20.16 12.33
N ALA A 250 4.24 19.59 12.47
CA ALA A 250 4.45 18.49 13.38
C ALA A 250 4.44 19.00 14.83
N ALA A 251 3.65 18.35 15.69
CA ALA A 251 3.52 18.72 17.12
C ALA A 251 4.48 17.92 18.01
N ASP A 252 4.89 16.72 17.59
CA ASP A 252 5.75 15.86 18.38
C ASP A 252 7.21 16.36 18.34
N PRO A 253 7.97 16.28 19.43
CA PRO A 253 9.40 16.58 19.42
C PRO A 253 10.17 15.57 18.57
N VAL A 254 11.37 15.96 18.11
CA VAL A 254 12.28 15.06 17.39
C VAL A 254 13.07 14.22 18.39
N ASP A 255 12.44 13.17 18.88
CA ASP A 255 13.02 12.20 19.81
C ASP A 255 12.85 10.75 19.27
N VAL A 256 13.52 9.80 19.91
CA VAL A 256 13.43 8.38 19.58
C VAL A 256 12.01 7.88 19.88
N ALA A 257 11.31 7.38 18.86
CA ALA A 257 9.88 7.02 18.94
C ALA A 257 9.60 5.71 19.71
N GLY A 258 10.62 4.91 20.02
CA GLY A 258 10.48 3.64 20.74
C GLY A 258 11.64 2.69 20.46
N GLU A 259 11.58 1.49 21.05
CA GLU A 259 12.59 0.43 20.89
C GLU A 259 11.98 -0.80 20.23
N TRP A 260 12.81 -1.55 19.50
CA TRP A 260 12.46 -2.84 18.91
C TRP A 260 13.12 -3.95 19.71
N ASN A 261 12.32 -4.79 20.39
CA ASN A 261 12.81 -5.76 21.36
C ASN A 261 12.85 -7.21 20.83
N LEU A 262 12.54 -7.43 19.55
CA LEU A 262 12.58 -8.76 18.92
C LEU A 262 13.91 -8.98 18.21
N SER A 263 14.39 -10.23 18.20
CA SER A 263 15.53 -10.63 17.39
C SER A 263 15.20 -10.59 15.89
N LEU A 264 16.21 -10.65 15.03
CA LEU A 264 16.01 -10.70 13.58
C LEU A 264 15.19 -11.92 13.17
N GLU A 265 15.53 -13.09 13.73
CA GLU A 265 14.90 -14.37 13.44
C GLU A 265 13.42 -14.38 13.87
N GLU A 266 13.12 -13.89 15.09
CA GLU A 266 11.75 -13.75 15.58
C GLU A 266 10.95 -12.79 14.70
N SER A 267 11.56 -11.68 14.27
CA SER A 267 10.94 -10.70 13.39
C SER A 267 10.60 -11.30 12.01
N ILE A 268 11.49 -12.11 11.43
CA ILE A 268 11.25 -12.80 10.15
C ILE A 268 10.09 -13.80 10.28
N VAL A 269 10.11 -14.64 11.32
CA VAL A 269 9.04 -15.64 11.54
C VAL A 269 7.68 -14.94 11.74
N LEU A 270 7.65 -13.86 12.52
CA LEU A 270 6.43 -13.10 12.78
C LEU A 270 5.91 -12.42 11.50
N ALA A 271 6.81 -11.88 10.68
CA ALA A 271 6.45 -11.28 9.40
C ALA A 271 5.82 -12.30 8.45
N LEU A 272 6.45 -13.46 8.27
CA LEU A 272 5.92 -14.52 7.40
C LEU A 272 4.57 -15.06 7.87
N LYS A 273 4.28 -14.98 9.16
CA LYS A 273 3.00 -15.43 9.73
C LYS A 273 1.88 -14.40 9.59
N ASN A 274 2.19 -13.11 9.70
CA ASN A 274 1.18 -12.07 9.90
C ASN A 274 0.90 -11.23 8.64
N ARG A 275 1.73 -11.31 7.59
CA ARG A 275 1.58 -10.45 6.40
C ARG A 275 0.35 -10.85 5.59
N ALA A 276 -0.58 -9.91 5.45
CA ALA A 276 -1.81 -10.07 4.67
C ALA A 276 -1.54 -10.33 3.18
N GLU A 277 -0.43 -9.84 2.64
CA GLU A 277 0.00 -10.08 1.26
C GLU A 277 0.25 -11.57 0.99
N LEU A 278 0.81 -12.31 1.95
CA LEU A 278 1.04 -13.75 1.82
C LEU A 278 -0.27 -14.53 1.88
N GLU A 279 -1.17 -14.19 2.82
CA GLU A 279 -2.50 -14.80 2.91
C GLU A 279 -3.29 -14.54 1.62
N GLN A 280 -3.19 -13.33 1.04
CA GLN A 280 -3.86 -12.97 -0.20
C GLN A 280 -3.47 -13.90 -1.35
N GLN A 281 -2.18 -14.26 -1.51
CA GLN A 281 -1.74 -15.18 -2.54
C GLN A 281 -2.32 -16.60 -2.34
N LEU A 282 -2.43 -17.08 -1.10
CA LEU A 282 -3.06 -18.36 -0.79
C LEU A 282 -4.56 -18.34 -1.14
N VAL A 283 -5.25 -17.26 -0.83
CA VAL A 283 -6.67 -17.06 -1.18
C VAL A 283 -6.87 -16.99 -2.70
N GLN A 284 -6.00 -16.32 -3.44
CA GLN A 284 -6.03 -16.28 -4.92
C GLN A 284 -5.77 -17.66 -5.52
N ARG A 285 -4.86 -18.45 -4.97
CA ARG A 285 -4.65 -19.85 -5.34
C ARG A 285 -5.94 -20.68 -5.17
N GLU A 286 -6.59 -20.55 -4.01
CA GLU A 286 -7.86 -21.24 -3.75
C GLU A 286 -8.98 -20.79 -4.69
N GLN A 287 -9.06 -19.51 -5.01
CA GLN A 287 -9.99 -18.98 -6.01
C GLN A 287 -9.76 -19.64 -7.38
N ALA A 288 -8.53 -19.71 -7.85
CA ALA A 288 -8.18 -20.34 -9.12
C ALA A 288 -8.53 -21.86 -9.12
N GLN A 289 -8.37 -22.54 -7.98
CA GLN A 289 -8.82 -23.93 -7.82
C GLN A 289 -10.35 -24.08 -8.02
N GLN A 290 -11.15 -23.15 -7.47
CA GLN A 290 -12.59 -23.19 -7.65
C GLN A 290 -12.99 -22.87 -9.11
N GLN A 291 -12.28 -21.91 -9.75
CA GLN A 291 -12.48 -21.61 -11.17
C GLN A 291 -12.17 -22.82 -12.06
N ARG A 292 -11.10 -23.58 -11.77
CA ARG A 292 -10.79 -24.83 -12.46
C ARG A 292 -11.92 -25.85 -12.31
N ARG A 293 -12.47 -26.00 -11.10
CA ARG A 293 -13.62 -26.90 -10.85
C ARG A 293 -14.86 -26.46 -11.64
N ALA A 294 -15.14 -25.16 -11.66
CA ALA A 294 -16.27 -24.60 -12.42
C ALA A 294 -16.12 -24.82 -13.93
N ALA A 295 -14.89 -24.66 -14.47
CA ALA A 295 -14.57 -24.89 -15.88
C ALA A 295 -14.80 -26.35 -16.28
N LEU A 296 -14.32 -27.32 -15.49
CA LEU A 296 -14.50 -28.73 -15.74
C LEU A 296 -15.96 -29.21 -15.57
N ALA A 297 -16.76 -28.52 -14.75
CA ALA A 297 -18.18 -28.81 -14.58
C ALA A 297 -19.00 -28.49 -15.83
N ALA A 298 -18.51 -27.67 -16.76
CA ALA A 298 -19.15 -27.36 -18.02
C ALA A 298 -19.28 -28.58 -18.96
N LEU A 299 -18.40 -29.59 -18.82
CA LEU A 299 -18.47 -30.87 -19.57
C LEU A 299 -19.36 -31.92 -18.91
N ARG A 300 -20.05 -31.55 -17.83
CA ARG A 300 -20.93 -32.48 -17.11
C ARG A 300 -22.39 -32.11 -17.33
N PRO A 301 -23.32 -33.07 -17.18
CA PRO A 301 -24.75 -32.79 -17.39
C PRO A 301 -25.26 -31.77 -16.34
N ASN A 302 -26.13 -30.87 -16.81
CA ASN A 302 -26.92 -29.99 -15.96
C ASN A 302 -28.40 -30.30 -16.12
N VAL A 303 -29.20 -30.12 -15.05
CA VAL A 303 -30.66 -30.36 -15.06
C VAL A 303 -31.35 -29.05 -14.69
N THR A 304 -32.22 -28.59 -15.58
CA THR A 304 -32.98 -27.33 -15.41
C THR A 304 -34.47 -27.64 -15.40
N ALA A 305 -35.21 -27.11 -14.46
CA ALA A 305 -36.67 -27.09 -14.45
C ALA A 305 -37.18 -25.73 -14.93
N GLN A 306 -38.21 -25.76 -15.77
CA GLN A 306 -38.89 -24.57 -16.26
C GLN A 306 -40.40 -24.71 -16.10
N ALA A 307 -41.05 -23.63 -15.70
CA ALA A 307 -42.49 -23.48 -15.72
C ALA A 307 -42.82 -22.22 -16.51
N GLN A 308 -43.66 -22.35 -17.51
CA GLN A 308 -44.02 -21.24 -18.38
C GLN A 308 -45.55 -21.11 -18.42
N TYR A 309 -46.00 -19.86 -18.33
CA TYR A 309 -47.36 -19.44 -18.65
C TYR A 309 -47.30 -18.51 -19.85
N SER A 310 -48.12 -18.77 -20.87
CA SER A 310 -48.11 -18.01 -22.11
C SER A 310 -49.54 -17.57 -22.51
N LEU A 311 -49.61 -16.39 -23.06
CA LEU A 311 -50.77 -15.79 -23.70
C LEU A 311 -50.38 -15.57 -25.17
N ALA A 312 -51.27 -16.00 -26.07
CA ALA A 312 -51.08 -15.77 -27.51
C ALA A 312 -52.40 -15.40 -28.18
N ASP A 313 -52.33 -14.50 -29.15
CA ASP A 313 -53.46 -14.12 -29.97
C ASP A 313 -52.99 -13.86 -31.41
N ASN A 314 -53.88 -14.19 -32.36
CA ASN A 314 -53.71 -13.83 -33.76
C ASN A 314 -54.62 -12.62 -34.04
N LEU A 315 -54.05 -11.44 -34.16
CA LEU A 315 -54.74 -10.16 -34.32
C LEU A 315 -55.37 -9.98 -35.72
N ASN A 316 -55.33 -10.96 -36.60
CA ASN A 316 -55.95 -10.90 -37.93
C ASN A 316 -57.45 -11.25 -37.92
N ASP A 317 -57.92 -11.96 -36.87
CA ASP A 317 -59.29 -12.35 -36.66
C ASP A 317 -59.90 -11.66 -35.44
N ASP A 318 -61.06 -12.13 -34.95
CA ASP A 318 -61.60 -11.67 -33.66
C ASP A 318 -60.60 -11.92 -32.54
N ILE A 319 -60.30 -10.89 -31.74
CA ILE A 319 -59.35 -10.96 -30.64
C ILE A 319 -59.77 -12.05 -29.65
N ARG A 320 -59.03 -13.14 -29.61
CA ARG A 320 -59.26 -14.29 -28.71
C ARG A 320 -57.92 -14.66 -28.06
N ILE A 321 -57.63 -14.03 -26.95
CA ILE A 321 -56.42 -14.34 -26.18
C ILE A 321 -56.54 -15.77 -25.65
N GLY A 322 -55.75 -16.67 -26.23
CA GLY A 322 -55.58 -18.03 -25.73
C GLY A 322 -54.50 -18.05 -24.66
N ASP A 323 -54.72 -18.81 -23.58
CA ASP A 323 -53.72 -19.04 -22.54
C ASP A 323 -53.25 -20.49 -22.51
N GLY A 324 -52.02 -20.69 -22.03
CA GLY A 324 -51.44 -22.01 -21.91
C GLY A 324 -50.35 -22.05 -20.83
N TYR A 325 -50.10 -23.21 -20.29
CA TYR A 325 -49.00 -23.46 -19.38
C TYR A 325 -48.18 -24.68 -19.80
N ALA A 326 -46.88 -24.67 -19.48
CA ALA A 326 -45.98 -25.77 -19.73
C ALA A 326 -45.03 -25.95 -18.53
N PHE A 327 -44.81 -27.22 -18.16
CA PHE A 327 -43.75 -27.60 -17.22
C PHE A 327 -42.75 -28.47 -17.96
N GLN A 328 -41.46 -28.12 -17.84
CA GLN A 328 -40.40 -28.82 -18.53
C GLN A 328 -39.26 -29.12 -17.54
N LEU A 329 -38.79 -30.38 -17.58
CA LEU A 329 -37.54 -30.79 -16.96
C LEU A 329 -36.58 -31.17 -18.08
N GLY A 330 -35.51 -30.41 -18.23
CA GLY A 330 -34.51 -30.64 -19.27
C GLY A 330 -33.16 -31.05 -18.65
N ALA A 331 -32.51 -32.04 -19.25
CA ALA A 331 -31.14 -32.39 -18.98
C ALA A 331 -30.30 -32.02 -20.21
N ASN A 332 -29.29 -31.15 -19.99
CA ASN A 332 -28.36 -30.76 -21.04
C ASN A 332 -26.97 -31.28 -20.71
N TRP A 333 -26.33 -31.95 -21.65
CA TRP A 333 -24.97 -32.45 -21.50
C TRP A 333 -24.14 -32.11 -22.74
N THR A 334 -23.16 -31.22 -22.52
CA THR A 334 -22.19 -30.88 -23.56
C THR A 334 -21.06 -31.91 -23.54
N ILE A 335 -21.17 -32.92 -24.44
CA ILE A 335 -20.20 -34.02 -24.52
C ILE A 335 -18.86 -33.51 -25.08
N PHE A 336 -18.92 -32.57 -26.03
CA PHE A 336 -17.75 -32.00 -26.68
C PHE A 336 -18.00 -30.52 -27.01
N ASP A 337 -17.08 -29.63 -26.55
CA ASP A 337 -17.12 -28.18 -26.74
C ASP A 337 -15.92 -27.64 -27.53
N GLY A 338 -15.28 -28.49 -28.37
CA GLY A 338 -14.07 -28.13 -29.09
C GLY A 338 -12.84 -27.98 -28.20
N GLY A 339 -12.91 -28.46 -26.95
CA GLY A 339 -11.80 -28.35 -25.96
C GLY A 339 -11.79 -27.06 -25.13
N ALA A 340 -12.80 -26.20 -25.24
CA ALA A 340 -12.87 -24.92 -24.58
C ALA A 340 -12.85 -25.04 -23.03
N ALA A 341 -13.60 -25.98 -22.46
CA ALA A 341 -13.62 -26.23 -21.02
C ALA A 341 -12.27 -26.73 -20.51
N VAL A 342 -11.58 -27.59 -21.26
CA VAL A 342 -10.23 -28.07 -20.92
C VAL A 342 -9.22 -26.93 -20.99
N ALA A 343 -9.31 -26.08 -22.00
CA ALA A 343 -8.45 -24.90 -22.12
C ALA A 343 -8.66 -23.92 -20.96
N ARG A 344 -9.92 -23.65 -20.57
CA ARG A 344 -10.23 -22.83 -19.37
C ARG A 344 -9.70 -23.47 -18.07
N ALA A 345 -9.79 -24.79 -17.94
CA ALA A 345 -9.24 -25.50 -16.79
C ALA A 345 -7.72 -25.40 -16.73
N ARG A 346 -7.01 -25.48 -17.88
CA ARG A 346 -5.57 -25.25 -17.97
C ARG A 346 -5.17 -23.80 -17.65
N GLN A 347 -5.95 -22.81 -18.09
CA GLN A 347 -5.74 -21.42 -17.69
C GLN A 347 -5.84 -21.26 -16.16
N ALA A 348 -6.86 -21.85 -15.53
CA ALA A 348 -6.99 -21.81 -14.08
C ALA A 348 -5.85 -22.57 -13.38
N GLU A 349 -5.34 -23.66 -13.95
CA GLU A 349 -4.17 -24.40 -13.45
C GLU A 349 -2.89 -23.57 -13.54
N ALA A 350 -2.69 -22.83 -14.63
CA ALA A 350 -1.60 -21.87 -14.74
C ALA A 350 -1.72 -20.74 -13.71
N ASN A 351 -2.96 -20.24 -13.43
CA ASN A 351 -3.18 -19.23 -12.38
C ASN A 351 -2.86 -19.78 -10.97
N ILE A 352 -3.11 -21.07 -10.70
CA ILE A 352 -2.68 -21.72 -9.46
C ILE A 352 -1.15 -21.68 -9.35
N ALA A 353 -0.43 -22.08 -10.39
CA ALA A 353 1.02 -22.08 -10.41
C ALA A 353 1.59 -20.66 -10.30
N ILE A 354 0.98 -19.66 -10.94
CA ILE A 354 1.34 -18.25 -10.81
C ILE A 354 1.20 -17.80 -9.35
N ALA A 355 0.07 -18.09 -8.70
CA ALA A 355 -0.14 -17.71 -7.30
C ALA A 355 0.90 -18.38 -6.35
N GLU A 356 1.28 -19.64 -6.61
CA GLU A 356 2.30 -20.36 -5.84
C GLU A 356 3.70 -19.74 -6.02
N GLN A 357 4.08 -19.39 -7.25
CA GLN A 357 5.36 -18.69 -7.50
C GLN A 357 5.36 -17.28 -6.93
N THR A 358 4.24 -16.55 -7.05
CA THR A 358 4.11 -15.22 -6.46
C THR A 358 4.18 -15.27 -4.93
N PHE A 359 3.60 -16.29 -4.30
CA PHE A 359 3.75 -16.51 -2.86
C PHE A 359 5.21 -16.72 -2.45
N ALA A 360 5.96 -17.55 -3.19
CA ALA A 360 7.37 -17.80 -2.90
C ALA A 360 8.22 -16.52 -3.07
N ASP A 361 7.99 -15.76 -4.14
CA ASP A 361 8.66 -14.48 -4.37
C ASP A 361 8.32 -13.46 -3.28
N GLN A 362 7.04 -13.30 -2.96
CA GLN A 362 6.57 -12.40 -1.90
C GLN A 362 7.14 -12.78 -0.53
N SER A 363 7.30 -14.08 -0.25
CA SER A 363 7.94 -14.58 0.97
C SER A 363 9.40 -14.14 1.08
N ASN A 364 10.15 -14.21 -0.04
CA ASN A 364 11.53 -13.71 -0.11
C ASN A 364 11.59 -12.17 0.05
N GLN A 365 10.66 -11.45 -0.56
CA GLN A 365 10.57 -9.99 -0.42
C GLN A 365 10.26 -9.58 1.03
N VAL A 366 9.34 -10.28 1.70
CA VAL A 366 9.02 -10.04 3.12
C VAL A 366 10.25 -10.26 3.99
N ARG A 367 10.97 -11.37 3.80
CA ARG A 367 12.21 -11.65 4.52
C ARG A 367 13.23 -10.54 4.30
N PHE A 368 13.50 -10.18 3.05
CA PHE A 368 14.44 -9.11 2.71
C PHE A 368 14.05 -7.77 3.34
N ALA A 369 12.75 -7.41 3.32
CA ALA A 369 12.27 -6.17 3.91
C ALA A 369 12.51 -6.12 5.43
N VAL A 370 12.37 -7.26 6.14
CA VAL A 370 12.68 -7.37 7.57
C VAL A 370 14.18 -7.23 7.80
N GLU A 371 15.01 -7.97 7.06
CA GLU A 371 16.48 -7.91 7.16
C GLU A 371 16.99 -6.48 6.91
N GLN A 372 16.50 -5.82 5.88
CA GLN A 372 16.84 -4.44 5.55
C GLN A 372 16.37 -3.45 6.63
N GLY A 373 15.12 -3.59 7.11
CA GLY A 373 14.56 -2.74 8.17
C GLY A 373 15.36 -2.87 9.46
N TYR A 374 15.73 -4.09 9.84
CA TYR A 374 16.52 -4.39 11.04
C TYR A 374 17.94 -3.82 10.95
N ALA A 375 18.64 -4.04 9.82
CA ALA A 375 19.96 -3.49 9.60
C ALA A 375 19.98 -1.94 9.64
N ASN A 376 18.99 -1.31 8.99
CA ASN A 376 18.85 0.14 9.01
C ASN A 376 18.53 0.68 10.41
N LEU A 377 17.72 -0.05 11.19
CA LEU A 377 17.39 0.34 12.57
C LEU A 377 18.64 0.37 13.45
N LEU A 378 19.45 -0.71 13.42
CA LEU A 378 20.69 -0.80 14.19
C LEU A 378 21.68 0.30 13.78
N SER A 379 21.93 0.46 12.48
CA SER A 379 22.84 1.49 11.97
C SER A 379 22.41 2.91 12.38
N ASN A 380 21.11 3.22 12.25
CA ASN A 380 20.60 4.54 12.66
C ASN A 380 20.67 4.74 14.18
N PHE A 381 20.49 3.69 14.98
CA PHE A 381 20.65 3.75 16.43
C PHE A 381 22.08 4.11 16.84
N GLU A 382 23.07 3.44 16.27
CA GLU A 382 24.49 3.76 16.50
C GLU A 382 24.83 5.18 16.05
N ASN A 383 24.28 5.62 14.91
CA ASN A 383 24.50 6.97 14.39
C ASN A 383 23.95 8.06 15.33
N ILE A 384 22.89 7.80 16.12
CA ILE A 384 22.39 8.77 17.10
C ILE A 384 23.48 9.10 18.15
N GLY A 385 24.17 8.10 18.68
CA GLY A 385 25.25 8.28 19.63
C GLY A 385 26.40 9.09 19.05
N THR A 386 26.88 8.67 17.88
CA THR A 386 28.01 9.33 17.18
C THR A 386 27.69 10.77 16.81
N THR A 387 26.51 11.05 16.26
CA THR A 387 26.11 12.40 15.85
C THR A 387 25.83 13.31 17.04
N THR A 388 25.34 12.77 18.16
CA THR A 388 25.16 13.54 19.40
C THR A 388 26.52 13.98 19.99
N GLN A 389 27.51 13.10 19.98
CA GLN A 389 28.88 13.46 20.40
C GLN A 389 29.50 14.51 19.45
N ALA A 390 29.36 14.33 18.13
CA ALA A 390 29.84 15.27 17.13
C ALA A 390 29.19 16.64 17.28
N LEU A 391 27.90 16.72 17.60
CA LEU A 391 27.19 17.97 17.86
C LEU A 391 27.80 18.69 19.08
N GLY A 392 28.05 18.00 20.20
CA GLY A 392 28.69 18.61 21.37
C GLY A 392 30.08 19.14 21.06
N GLN A 393 30.89 18.41 20.29
CA GLN A 393 32.20 18.84 19.84
C GLN A 393 32.15 20.07 18.91
N ALA A 394 31.20 20.10 17.98
CA ALA A 394 31.02 21.22 17.05
C ALA A 394 30.56 22.49 17.77
N GLN A 395 29.70 22.39 18.79
CA GLN A 395 29.27 23.53 19.63
C GLN A 395 30.46 24.14 20.38
N GLU A 396 31.29 23.27 20.98
CA GLU A 396 32.47 23.75 21.72
C GLU A 396 33.55 24.32 20.78
N ALA A 397 33.76 23.69 19.61
CA ALA A 397 34.66 24.20 18.58
C ALA A 397 34.28 25.63 18.13
N LEU A 398 32.99 25.87 17.87
CA LEU A 398 32.52 27.21 17.51
C LEU A 398 32.70 28.22 18.64
N ARG A 399 32.39 27.81 19.88
CA ARG A 399 32.63 28.67 21.06
C ARG A 399 34.09 29.10 21.16
N LEU A 400 35.03 28.15 21.04
CA LEU A 400 36.48 28.42 21.09
C LEU A 400 36.96 29.23 19.89
N ALA A 401 36.50 28.94 18.67
CA ALA A 401 36.85 29.68 17.46
C ALA A 401 36.45 31.16 17.59
N ARG A 402 35.26 31.46 18.10
CA ARG A 402 34.79 32.82 18.34
C ARG A 402 35.64 33.56 19.40
N LEU A 403 35.94 32.90 20.53
CA LEU A 403 36.80 33.50 21.56
C LEU A 403 38.19 33.80 21.03
N ARG A 404 38.83 32.89 20.27
CA ARG A 404 40.14 33.11 19.67
C ARG A 404 40.12 34.26 18.65
N PHE A 405 39.07 34.33 17.84
CA PHE A 405 38.88 35.38 16.84
C PHE A 405 38.73 36.75 17.52
N GLN A 406 37.88 36.85 18.56
CA GLN A 406 37.68 38.09 19.33
C GLN A 406 38.96 38.53 20.11
N ALA A 407 39.79 37.57 20.54
CA ALA A 407 41.10 37.85 21.16
C ALA A 407 42.20 38.19 20.13
N GLY A 408 41.90 38.17 18.81
CA GLY A 408 42.87 38.49 17.76
C GLY A 408 43.92 37.39 17.49
N VAL A 409 43.72 36.15 18.03
CA VAL A 409 44.65 35.01 17.87
C VAL A 409 44.03 33.88 16.98
N GLY A 410 42.85 34.11 16.41
CA GLY A 410 42.16 33.23 15.47
C GLY A 410 41.82 33.95 14.18
N THR A 411 41.43 33.20 13.14
CA THR A 411 41.05 33.76 11.84
C THR A 411 39.53 33.77 11.63
N SER A 412 39.02 34.65 10.79
CA SER A 412 37.62 34.66 10.31
C SER A 412 37.25 33.31 9.70
N THR A 413 38.19 32.67 8.96
CA THR A 413 38.01 31.37 8.36
C THR A 413 37.78 30.25 9.38
N ASP A 414 38.45 30.30 10.55
CA ASP A 414 38.24 29.32 11.62
C ASP A 414 36.81 29.39 12.17
N VAL A 415 36.27 30.61 12.35
CA VAL A 415 34.88 30.81 12.79
C VAL A 415 33.89 30.30 11.75
N ILE A 416 34.08 30.61 10.46
CA ILE A 416 33.24 30.16 9.37
C ILE A 416 33.22 28.62 9.27
N ASN A 417 34.43 28.01 9.38
CA ASN A 417 34.49 26.52 9.34
C ASN A 417 33.80 25.90 10.54
N ALA A 418 33.93 26.46 11.73
CA ALA A 418 33.24 25.97 12.93
C ALA A 418 31.71 26.19 12.87
N GLU A 419 31.23 27.28 12.28
CA GLU A 419 29.80 27.52 12.03
C GLU A 419 29.21 26.50 11.04
N ASN A 420 29.93 26.22 9.96
CA ASN A 420 29.51 25.19 8.99
C ASN A 420 29.53 23.79 9.64
N ALA A 421 30.54 23.46 10.43
CA ALA A 421 30.62 22.20 11.16
C ALA A 421 29.47 22.04 12.16
N LEU A 422 29.07 23.07 12.88
CA LEU A 422 27.90 23.05 13.77
C LEU A 422 26.60 22.84 13.00
N THR A 423 26.37 23.59 11.93
CA THR A 423 25.17 23.48 11.09
C THR A 423 25.04 22.07 10.55
N ASN A 424 26.14 21.47 10.08
CA ASN A 424 26.15 20.08 9.60
C ASN A 424 25.92 19.08 10.73
N ALA A 425 26.52 19.26 11.91
CA ALA A 425 26.35 18.37 13.05
C ALA A 425 24.90 18.37 13.58
N GLU A 426 24.26 19.55 13.65
CA GLU A 426 22.82 19.66 13.98
C GLU A 426 21.96 18.92 12.99
N GLY A 427 22.18 19.11 11.67
CA GLY A 427 21.47 18.40 10.62
C GLY A 427 21.67 16.89 10.67
N ASN A 428 22.91 16.43 10.89
CA ASN A 428 23.23 15.00 10.99
C ASN A 428 22.54 14.34 12.19
N ARG A 429 22.48 15.01 13.35
CA ARG A 429 21.77 14.49 14.52
C ARG A 429 20.27 14.36 14.25
N VAL A 430 19.64 15.38 13.67
CA VAL A 430 18.21 15.32 13.27
C VAL A 430 17.97 14.18 12.29
N ASN A 431 18.84 14.05 11.27
CA ASN A 431 18.74 12.97 10.29
C ASN A 431 18.88 11.57 10.91
N ALA A 432 19.77 11.40 11.91
CA ALA A 432 19.95 10.12 12.60
C ALA A 432 18.70 9.74 13.41
N VAL A 433 18.11 10.65 14.18
CA VAL A 433 16.90 10.40 14.96
C VAL A 433 15.71 10.12 14.04
N ILE A 434 15.50 10.94 13.02
CA ILE A 434 14.41 10.74 12.05
C ILE A 434 14.63 9.45 11.23
N GLY A 435 15.87 9.16 10.85
CA GLY A 435 16.26 7.92 10.19
C GLY A 435 15.91 6.69 11.02
N TYR A 436 16.22 6.72 12.33
CA TYR A 436 15.83 5.67 13.26
C TYR A 436 14.31 5.49 13.30
N ASN A 437 13.54 6.56 13.50
CA ASN A 437 12.09 6.51 13.58
C ASN A 437 11.44 5.97 12.30
N ARG A 438 11.98 6.35 11.11
CA ARG A 438 11.55 5.80 9.83
C ARG A 438 11.89 4.31 9.70
N SER A 439 13.08 3.91 10.13
CA SER A 439 13.50 2.50 10.10
C SER A 439 12.63 1.66 11.04
N LEU A 440 12.28 2.18 12.22
CA LEU A 440 11.35 1.55 13.15
C LEU A 440 9.96 1.37 12.53
N ALA A 441 9.41 2.42 11.90
CA ALA A 441 8.13 2.34 11.21
C ALA A 441 8.17 1.37 10.03
N SER A 442 9.27 1.32 9.28
CA SER A 442 9.49 0.36 8.18
C SER A 442 9.53 -1.08 8.69
N LEU A 443 10.26 -1.33 9.78
CA LEU A 443 10.35 -2.66 10.39
C LEU A 443 9.00 -3.09 10.97
N GLN A 444 8.27 -2.20 11.63
CA GLN A 444 6.89 -2.46 12.09
C GLN A 444 5.98 -2.83 10.92
N ARG A 445 6.03 -2.10 9.80
CA ARG A 445 5.27 -2.44 8.58
C ARG A 445 5.71 -3.78 7.98
N ALA A 446 7.01 -4.11 8.04
CA ALA A 446 7.53 -5.37 7.51
C ALA A 446 7.09 -6.59 8.34
N VAL A 447 6.99 -6.44 9.68
CA VAL A 447 6.77 -7.56 10.60
C VAL A 447 5.31 -7.76 10.98
N THR A 448 4.54 -6.68 11.17
CA THR A 448 3.20 -6.77 11.77
C THR A 448 2.21 -5.84 11.09
N ASN A 449 0.94 -6.23 11.12
CA ASN A 449 -0.20 -5.35 10.89
C ASN A 449 -0.68 -4.69 12.21
N LEU A 450 0.18 -4.66 13.24
CA LEU A 450 -0.16 -4.07 14.54
C LEU A 450 -0.03 -2.54 14.51
N PRO A 451 -0.83 -1.82 15.28
CA PRO A 451 -0.72 -0.37 15.42
C PRO A 451 0.66 0.02 15.94
N ILE A 452 1.25 1.06 15.33
CA ILE A 452 2.45 1.70 15.85
C ILE A 452 2.13 2.17 17.27
N ALA A 453 2.70 1.50 18.26
CA ALA A 453 2.58 1.92 19.64
C ALA A 453 3.45 3.16 19.83
N THR A 454 2.86 4.34 19.66
CA THR A 454 3.46 5.58 20.14
C THR A 454 3.43 5.51 21.67
N GLY A 455 4.55 5.08 22.30
CA GLY A 455 4.71 5.15 23.75
C GLY A 455 3.86 4.23 24.63
N ALA A 456 3.12 3.27 24.08
CA ALA A 456 2.44 2.26 24.88
C ALA A 456 3.21 0.93 24.80
N THR A 457 3.71 0.49 25.93
CA THR A 457 4.23 -0.85 26.16
C THR A 457 3.33 -1.88 25.48
N ALA A 458 3.88 -2.72 24.61
CA ALA A 458 3.15 -3.84 24.01
C ALA A 458 2.37 -4.59 25.12
N PRO A 459 1.09 -4.99 24.88
CA PRO A 459 0.37 -5.79 25.86
C PRO A 459 1.18 -7.05 26.10
N GLY A 460 1.61 -7.22 27.36
CA GLY A 460 2.59 -8.20 27.78
C GLY A 460 2.28 -9.59 27.28
N LEU A 461 3.19 -10.14 26.51
CA LEU A 461 3.47 -11.56 26.60
C LEU A 461 3.98 -11.78 28.03
N ALA A 462 3.15 -12.45 28.83
CA ALA A 462 3.44 -12.78 30.21
C ALA A 462 4.86 -13.35 30.30
N SER A 463 5.72 -12.65 31.05
CA SER A 463 7.01 -13.17 31.46
C SER A 463 6.80 -14.55 32.03
N PRO A 464 7.53 -15.58 31.64
CA PRO A 464 7.53 -16.84 32.39
C PRO A 464 8.05 -16.52 33.77
N ARG A 465 7.17 -16.74 34.78
CA ARG A 465 7.52 -16.65 36.18
C ARG A 465 8.81 -17.40 36.41
N GLY A 466 9.84 -16.66 36.84
CA GLY A 466 11.08 -17.21 37.31
C GLY A 466 10.83 -18.24 38.40
N SER A 467 11.08 -19.49 38.07
CA SER A 467 11.37 -20.52 39.02
C SER A 467 12.80 -20.29 39.50
N THR A 468 12.94 -19.78 40.71
CA THR A 468 14.18 -19.80 41.48
C THR A 468 14.71 -21.24 41.56
N PRO A 469 15.91 -21.54 41.08
CA PRO A 469 16.52 -22.81 41.41
C PRO A 469 17.07 -22.71 42.82
N SER A 470 16.48 -23.53 43.70
CA SER A 470 17.03 -23.90 45.00
C SER A 470 18.40 -24.54 44.83
N SER A 471 19.40 -24.00 45.52
CA SER A 471 20.75 -24.55 45.61
C SER A 471 20.72 -25.94 46.28
N PRO A 472 21.41 -26.92 45.73
CA PRO A 472 21.84 -28.07 46.54
C PRO A 472 23.31 -27.89 46.98
N SER A 473 23.48 -28.15 48.27
CA SER A 473 24.70 -28.23 49.04
C SER A 473 25.75 -29.20 48.46
N VAL A 474 27.01 -28.76 48.55
CA VAL A 474 28.23 -29.53 48.25
C VAL A 474 28.51 -30.55 49.36
N PRO A 475 29.07 -31.73 49.04
CA PRO A 475 30.25 -32.21 49.75
C PRO A 475 31.42 -32.60 48.86
N GLY A 476 32.51 -32.16 49.22
CA GLY A 476 33.90 -32.28 49.23
C GLY A 476 34.71 -33.32 48.42
N THR A 477 35.90 -32.85 48.12
CA THR A 477 37.20 -33.51 48.00
C THR A 477 37.55 -34.30 46.72
N SER A 478 38.47 -33.84 45.93
CA SER A 478 39.89 -34.23 45.80
C SER A 478 40.43 -33.88 44.42
N SER A 479 41.49 -33.06 44.36
CA SER A 479 42.49 -32.95 43.28
C SER A 479 43.44 -34.18 43.33
N PRO A 480 44.36 -34.42 42.37
CA PRO A 480 44.84 -33.60 41.24
C PRO A 480 45.09 -34.43 39.92
N ASN A 481 45.32 -33.86 38.80
CA ASN A 481 46.56 -33.97 38.07
C ASN A 481 46.56 -33.52 36.59
N THR A 482 47.59 -32.73 36.26
CA THR A 482 48.37 -32.65 35.02
C THR A 482 47.72 -32.28 33.68
N ALA A 483 48.16 -31.13 33.19
CA ALA A 483 48.18 -30.70 31.81
C ALA A 483 48.99 -31.61 30.89
N PRO A 484 48.80 -31.56 29.55
CA PRO A 484 49.90 -31.05 28.75
C PRO A 484 49.51 -30.06 27.65
N THR A 485 50.46 -29.18 27.37
CA THR A 485 50.61 -28.15 26.36
C THR A 485 50.48 -28.68 24.92
N PRO A 486 49.87 -27.98 23.97
CA PRO A 486 50.07 -28.25 22.56
C PRO A 486 51.14 -27.34 21.93
N THR A 487 51.99 -27.97 21.12
CA THR A 487 53.06 -27.48 20.29
C THR A 487 52.54 -26.76 19.03
N PRO A 488 53.25 -25.76 18.48
CA PRO A 488 52.81 -25.03 17.28
C PRO A 488 53.21 -25.76 15.98
N THR A 489 52.34 -25.67 14.98
CA THR A 489 52.58 -26.19 13.61
C THR A 489 52.82 -25.02 12.63
N PRO A 490 53.70 -25.17 11.65
CA PRO A 490 54.24 -24.08 10.86
C PRO A 490 53.40 -23.69 9.64
N ALA A 491 53.66 -22.49 9.14
CA ALA A 491 53.12 -21.91 7.93
C ALA A 491 53.61 -22.62 6.63
N PRO A 492 52.83 -22.61 5.55
CA PRO A 492 53.37 -22.85 4.23
C PRO A 492 53.58 -21.58 3.40
N ASP A 493 54.57 -21.72 2.60
CA ASP A 493 55.28 -20.80 1.73
C ASP A 493 54.45 -20.18 0.59
N SER A 494 54.96 -19.03 0.19
CA SER A 494 54.65 -18.26 -0.99
C SER A 494 55.15 -18.90 -2.28
N SER A 495 54.31 -18.96 -3.33
CA SER A 495 54.83 -18.88 -4.72
C SER A 495 53.70 -18.42 -5.69
N THR A 496 53.87 -17.25 -6.24
CA THR A 496 53.29 -16.79 -7.51
C THR A 496 53.97 -17.53 -8.70
N PRO A 497 53.26 -17.63 -9.87
CA PRO A 497 53.56 -16.67 -10.91
C PRO A 497 52.36 -16.28 -11.80
N ASN A 498 52.27 -14.99 -12.02
CA ASN A 498 52.20 -14.23 -13.30
C ASN A 498 51.73 -14.96 -14.59
N SER A 499 50.63 -14.47 -15.17
CA SER A 499 50.50 -14.32 -16.63
C SER A 499 49.33 -13.42 -16.99
N SER A 500 49.63 -12.35 -17.74
CA SER A 500 48.75 -11.34 -18.32
C SER A 500 47.99 -11.86 -19.56
N PRO A 501 47.00 -11.05 -20.07
CA PRO A 501 45.94 -11.50 -20.99
C PRO A 501 46.29 -11.32 -22.46
N PRO A 502 45.47 -11.78 -23.41
CA PRO A 502 45.39 -11.11 -24.69
C PRO A 502 44.01 -10.46 -24.96
N ALA A 503 44.14 -9.28 -25.54
CA ALA A 503 43.09 -8.55 -26.25
C ALA A 503 42.77 -9.23 -27.58
N THR A 504 41.55 -8.99 -28.10
CA THR A 504 41.22 -8.61 -29.49
C THR A 504 39.71 -8.78 -29.76
N GLN A 505 39.06 -7.70 -30.08
CA GLN A 505 38.50 -7.21 -31.36
C GLN A 505 37.09 -7.70 -31.70
N THR A 506 36.28 -6.67 -31.84
CA THR A 506 35.01 -6.60 -32.59
C THR A 506 35.19 -6.83 -34.10
N PRO A 507 34.13 -7.17 -34.85
CA PRO A 507 33.33 -6.10 -35.43
C PRO A 507 31.91 -5.99 -34.92
#